data_b381d567954a2a599432cd3573aedbcd
#
_entry.id   b381d567954a2a599432cd3573aedbcd
#
_cell.length_a   1.000
_cell.length_b   1.000
_cell.length_c   1.000
_cell.angle_alpha   90.00
_cell.angle_beta   90.00
_cell.angle_gamma   90.00
#
_symmetry.space_group_name_H-M   'P 1'
#
loop_
_entity.id
_entity.type
_entity.pdbx_description
1 polymer ?
#
loop_
_entity_poly.entity_id
_entity_poly.type
_entity_poly.pdbx_seq_one_letter_code
_entity_poly.pdbx_strand_id
1 'polypeptide(L)'
;MSSERQPERRAGLERQALAAACRRRGWRPLELVEDAGLAAHERNRPGVEQALRVLESGEANALVAARRERLSQALGELAALLASAQQQGWALVALDCAAQTTMPAAEASASVLATFAHCERRSISERTRAALALKRAQGVRLGRPPQMSQHAIERIRRERAAGSSLAAIANGLNADRIPTAQGGRRWYPATVRYALNRTR
;
A
#
# COMPACT_ATOMS: atom_id res chain seq x y z
N MET A 1 -2.15 12.85 -23.90
CA MET A 1 -2.28 14.16 -23.21
C MET A 1 -2.96 14.10 -21.82
N SER A 2 -3.18 12.92 -21.20
CA SER A 2 -3.86 12.83 -19.90
C SER A 2 -2.94 12.57 -18.70
N SER A 3 -1.66 12.27 -18.90
CA SER A 3 -0.74 11.86 -17.80
C SER A 3 -0.12 13.04 -17.05
N GLU A 4 0.08 14.19 -17.67
CA GLU A 4 0.73 15.37 -17.06
C GLU A 4 -0.17 16.15 -16.10
N ARG A 5 -1.49 16.05 -16.24
CA ARG A 5 -2.46 16.77 -15.36
C ARG A 5 -2.66 16.13 -13.99
N GLN A 6 -2.24 14.89 -13.78
CA GLN A 6 -2.43 14.20 -12.50
C GLN A 6 -1.50 14.71 -11.38
N PRO A 7 -0.20 14.93 -11.59
CA PRO A 7 0.69 15.47 -10.56
C PRO A 7 0.30 16.90 -10.15
N GLU A 8 -0.07 17.75 -11.09
CA GLU A 8 -0.52 19.14 -10.78
C GLU A 8 -1.81 19.17 -9.95
N ARG A 9 -2.79 18.35 -10.30
CA ARG A 9 -4.03 18.21 -9.51
C ARG A 9 -3.76 17.73 -8.09
N ARG A 10 -2.82 16.79 -7.93
CA ARG A 10 -2.42 16.26 -6.63
C ARG A 10 -1.72 17.33 -5.79
N ALA A 11 -0.79 18.09 -6.36
CA ALA A 11 -0.14 19.19 -5.69
C ALA A 11 -1.15 20.27 -5.26
N GLY A 12 -2.14 20.60 -6.09
CA GLY A 12 -3.23 21.50 -5.76
C GLY A 12 -4.06 21.05 -4.55
N LEU A 13 -4.41 19.77 -4.49
CA LEU A 13 -5.15 19.18 -3.35
C LEU A 13 -4.31 19.19 -2.07
N GLU A 14 -3.02 18.91 -2.15
CA GLU A 14 -2.11 18.94 -1.02
C GLU A 14 -1.95 20.36 -0.47
N ARG A 15 -1.81 21.38 -1.34
CA ARG A 15 -1.81 22.81 -0.94
C ARG A 15 -3.09 23.21 -0.23
N GLN A 16 -4.25 22.81 -0.76
CA GLN A 16 -5.54 23.09 -0.12
C GLN A 16 -5.66 22.43 1.26
N ALA A 17 -5.19 21.18 1.40
CA ALA A 17 -5.19 20.46 2.67
C ALA A 17 -4.30 21.16 3.72
N LEU A 18 -3.09 21.61 3.33
CA LEU A 18 -2.19 22.37 4.19
C LEU A 18 -2.82 23.70 4.62
N ALA A 19 -3.35 24.48 3.68
CA ALA A 19 -4.00 25.75 3.99
C ALA A 19 -5.22 25.56 4.92
N ALA A 20 -6.03 24.53 4.72
CA ALA A 20 -7.14 24.21 5.59
C ALA A 20 -6.69 23.80 7.00
N ALA A 21 -5.61 23.01 7.11
CA ALA A 21 -5.04 22.62 8.40
C ALA A 21 -4.48 23.82 9.16
N CYS A 22 -3.76 24.72 8.49
CA CYS A 22 -3.24 25.96 9.09
C CYS A 22 -4.38 26.82 9.65
N ARG A 23 -5.45 27.05 8.86
CA ARG A 23 -6.61 27.81 9.33
C ARG A 23 -7.29 27.18 10.55
N ARG A 24 -7.53 25.88 10.53
CA ARG A 24 -8.20 25.17 11.64
C ARG A 24 -7.39 25.20 12.95
N ARG A 25 -6.07 25.21 12.84
CA ARG A 25 -5.16 25.14 13.99
C ARG A 25 -4.57 26.49 14.40
N GLY A 26 -4.92 27.56 13.69
CA GLY A 26 -4.38 28.88 13.97
C GLY A 26 -2.89 29.01 13.64
N TRP A 27 -2.35 28.15 12.79
CA TRP A 27 -0.95 28.22 12.39
C TRP A 27 -0.72 29.32 11.35
N ARG A 28 0.42 29.96 11.45
CA ARG A 28 0.87 30.99 10.48
C ARG A 28 1.91 30.33 9.55
N PRO A 29 1.57 30.03 8.29
CA PRO A 29 2.55 29.51 7.35
C PRO A 29 3.55 30.63 7.01
N LEU A 30 4.86 30.29 7.13
CA LEU A 30 5.94 31.20 6.76
C LEU A 30 6.26 31.00 5.28
N GLU A 31 6.45 29.77 4.86
CA GLU A 31 6.84 29.42 3.52
C GLU A 31 6.14 28.11 3.07
N LEU A 32 5.83 28.03 1.79
CA LEU A 32 5.37 26.80 1.14
C LEU A 32 6.43 26.33 0.15
N VAL A 33 7.06 25.19 0.44
CA VAL A 33 8.06 24.58 -0.43
C VAL A 33 7.47 23.41 -1.19
N GLU A 34 7.85 23.26 -2.45
CA GLU A 34 7.37 22.17 -3.32
C GLU A 34 8.53 21.54 -4.06
N ASP A 35 8.68 20.21 -3.92
CA ASP A 35 9.55 19.40 -4.75
C ASP A 35 8.75 18.90 -5.96
N ALA A 36 8.43 19.84 -6.89
CA ALA A 36 7.61 19.55 -8.05
C ALA A 36 8.35 18.65 -9.04
N GLY A 37 7.69 17.56 -9.47
CA GLY A 37 8.25 16.63 -10.47
C GLY A 37 9.27 15.65 -9.94
N LEU A 38 9.76 15.80 -8.72
CA LEU A 38 10.68 14.84 -8.11
C LEU A 38 9.93 13.61 -7.61
N ALA A 39 10.40 12.45 -8.01
CA ALA A 39 9.89 11.22 -7.44
C ALA A 39 10.32 11.14 -5.97
N ALA A 40 9.43 10.67 -5.11
CA ALA A 40 9.66 10.70 -3.66
C ALA A 40 10.87 9.84 -3.20
N HIS A 41 11.49 9.07 -4.10
CA HIS A 41 12.72 8.30 -3.87
C HIS A 41 13.99 9.04 -4.34
N GLU A 42 13.87 10.23 -4.92
CA GLU A 42 15.03 11.01 -5.30
C GLU A 42 15.70 11.61 -4.06
N ARG A 43 17.01 11.41 -3.97
CA ARG A 43 17.82 11.90 -2.83
C ARG A 43 17.96 13.41 -2.82
N ASN A 44 17.89 14.04 -3.99
CA ASN A 44 17.98 15.50 -4.10
C ASN A 44 16.58 16.12 -3.94
N ARG A 45 16.31 16.71 -2.78
CA ARG A 45 15.03 17.31 -2.40
C ARG A 45 15.23 18.77 -1.94
N PRO A 46 15.45 19.68 -2.87
CA PRO A 46 15.79 21.07 -2.55
C PRO A 46 14.73 21.77 -1.71
N GLY A 47 13.45 21.42 -1.88
CA GLY A 47 12.37 21.98 -1.05
C GLY A 47 12.45 21.54 0.41
N VAL A 48 12.69 20.26 0.67
CA VAL A 48 12.89 19.77 2.04
C VAL A 48 14.13 20.38 2.66
N GLU A 49 15.24 20.46 1.93
CA GLU A 49 16.48 21.08 2.40
C GLU A 49 16.30 22.57 2.71
N GLN A 50 15.53 23.30 1.90
CA GLN A 50 15.18 24.69 2.15
C GLN A 50 14.35 24.82 3.43
N ALA A 51 13.32 24.01 3.60
CA ALA A 51 12.51 23.99 4.81
C ALA A 51 13.33 23.69 6.07
N LEU A 52 14.31 22.78 5.99
CA LEU A 52 15.21 22.48 7.11
C LEU A 52 16.11 23.68 7.46
N ARG A 53 16.65 24.40 6.47
CA ARG A 53 17.44 25.62 6.73
C ARG A 53 16.63 26.68 7.47
N VAL A 54 15.36 26.88 7.11
CA VAL A 54 14.45 27.82 7.78
C VAL A 54 14.15 27.40 9.22
N LEU A 55 14.08 26.11 9.48
CA LEU A 55 13.92 25.58 10.85
C LEU A 55 15.21 25.74 11.67
N GLU A 56 16.37 25.48 11.07
CA GLU A 56 17.69 25.64 11.70
C GLU A 56 17.99 27.13 12.03
N SER A 57 17.51 28.08 11.23
CA SER A 57 17.64 29.50 11.55
C SER A 57 16.71 29.94 12.69
N GLY A 58 15.75 29.11 13.09
CA GLY A 58 14.76 29.45 14.12
C GLY A 58 13.63 30.36 13.64
N GLU A 59 13.56 30.67 12.34
CA GLU A 59 12.48 31.46 11.75
C GLU A 59 11.15 30.73 11.75
N ALA A 60 11.18 29.37 11.69
CA ALA A 60 10.01 28.50 11.81
C ALA A 60 10.19 27.53 12.99
N ASN A 61 9.07 27.09 13.55
CA ASN A 61 9.02 26.14 14.66
C ASN A 61 8.28 24.86 14.34
N ALA A 62 7.86 24.68 13.10
CA ALA A 62 7.19 23.45 12.66
C ALA A 62 7.39 23.19 11.16
N LEU A 63 7.59 21.93 10.81
CA LEU A 63 7.52 21.40 9.45
C LEU A 63 6.20 20.63 9.28
N VAL A 64 5.37 21.09 8.35
CA VAL A 64 4.06 20.49 8.10
C VAL A 64 4.01 19.93 6.68
N ALA A 65 3.73 18.65 6.54
CA ALA A 65 3.52 18.03 5.26
C ALA A 65 2.08 17.54 5.11
N ALA A 66 1.50 17.67 3.91
CA ALA A 66 0.19 17.13 3.61
C ALA A 66 0.19 15.59 3.72
N ARG A 67 1.30 14.98 3.34
CA ARG A 67 1.50 13.53 3.39
C ARG A 67 2.88 13.19 3.92
N ARG A 68 2.95 12.13 4.72
CA ARG A 68 4.20 11.59 5.24
C ARG A 68 5.24 11.34 4.14
N GLU A 69 4.80 10.81 3.00
CA GLU A 69 5.66 10.50 1.85
C GLU A 69 6.40 11.74 1.31
N ARG A 70 5.94 12.96 1.65
CA ARG A 70 6.61 14.22 1.32
C ARG A 70 7.76 14.53 2.26
N LEU A 71 7.78 13.95 3.45
CA LEU A 71 8.88 14.11 4.42
C LEU A 71 10.01 13.13 4.10
N SER A 72 9.71 11.84 4.07
CA SER A 72 10.63 10.78 3.68
C SER A 72 9.89 9.49 3.31
N GLN A 73 10.50 8.68 2.47
CA GLN A 73 10.06 7.32 2.17
C GLN A 73 10.82 6.26 2.95
N ALA A 74 12.02 6.57 3.41
CA ALA A 74 12.84 5.67 4.18
C ALA A 74 12.64 5.92 5.68
N LEU A 75 12.38 4.85 6.44
CA LEU A 75 12.19 4.95 7.89
C LEU A 75 13.40 5.56 8.60
N GLY A 76 14.63 5.29 8.10
CA GLY A 76 15.86 5.85 8.66
C GLY A 76 15.96 7.36 8.47
N GLU A 77 15.60 7.90 7.30
CA GLU A 77 15.58 9.35 7.05
C GLU A 77 14.54 10.05 7.92
N LEU A 78 13.36 9.43 8.08
CA LEU A 78 12.34 9.95 8.96
C LEU A 78 12.79 9.96 10.41
N ALA A 79 13.50 8.92 10.86
CA ALA A 79 14.06 8.88 12.20
C ALA A 79 15.10 10.00 12.41
N ALA A 80 15.93 10.30 11.40
CA ALA A 80 16.87 11.40 11.43
C ALA A 80 16.16 12.77 11.52
N LEU A 81 15.10 13.00 10.73
CA LEU A 81 14.27 14.19 10.81
C LEU A 81 13.64 14.36 12.19
N LEU A 82 13.13 13.28 12.78
CA LEU A 82 12.56 13.31 14.14
C LEU A 82 13.61 13.62 15.20
N ALA A 83 14.81 13.04 15.07
CA ALA A 83 15.92 13.33 15.98
C ALA A 83 16.34 14.81 15.89
N SER A 84 16.45 15.36 14.69
CA SER A 84 16.74 16.78 14.46
C SER A 84 15.65 17.68 15.05
N ALA A 85 14.37 17.35 14.82
CA ALA A 85 13.23 18.06 15.39
C ALA A 85 13.30 18.12 16.93
N GLN A 86 13.64 16.99 17.56
CA GLN A 86 13.81 16.91 19.02
C GLN A 86 14.99 17.72 19.56
N GLN A 87 16.12 17.62 18.87
CA GLN A 87 17.33 18.35 19.29
C GLN A 87 17.17 19.88 19.17
N GLN A 88 16.49 20.33 18.13
CA GLN A 88 16.34 21.74 17.81
C GLN A 88 15.00 22.35 18.30
N GLY A 89 14.08 21.52 18.82
CA GLY A 89 12.85 21.99 19.45
C GLY A 89 11.74 22.40 18.49
N TRP A 90 11.78 21.97 17.19
CA TRP A 90 10.69 22.21 16.26
C TRP A 90 9.75 21.02 16.10
N ALA A 91 8.52 21.26 15.65
CA ALA A 91 7.52 20.22 15.49
C ALA A 91 7.51 19.63 14.07
N LEU A 92 7.32 18.31 13.95
CA LEU A 92 7.10 17.61 12.70
C LEU A 92 5.64 17.13 12.62
N VAL A 93 4.93 17.47 11.54
CA VAL A 93 3.51 17.15 11.36
C VAL A 93 3.26 16.57 9.99
N ALA A 94 2.59 15.39 9.92
CA ALA A 94 2.05 14.83 8.70
C ALA A 94 0.54 14.73 8.81
N LEU A 95 -0.20 15.38 7.90
CA LEU A 95 -1.66 15.49 7.99
C LEU A 95 -2.39 14.18 7.72
N ASP A 96 -1.82 13.31 6.89
CA ASP A 96 -2.38 11.99 6.54
C ASP A 96 -2.23 10.93 7.63
N CYS A 97 -1.39 11.19 8.63
CA CYS A 97 -1.08 10.22 9.68
C CYS A 97 -1.57 10.63 11.07
N ALA A 98 -2.19 11.78 11.26
CA ALA A 98 -2.46 12.36 12.58
C ALA A 98 -1.23 12.35 13.53
N ALA A 99 -0.03 12.16 12.96
CA ALA A 99 1.23 12.13 13.71
C ALA A 99 1.72 13.55 13.94
N GLN A 100 1.90 13.93 15.21
CA GLN A 100 2.42 15.22 15.61
C GLN A 100 3.48 15.01 16.68
N THR A 101 4.61 15.71 16.56
CA THR A 101 5.71 15.65 17.54
C THR A 101 5.57 16.70 18.64
N THR A 102 4.36 17.20 18.91
CA THR A 102 4.12 18.23 19.93
C THR A 102 4.24 17.76 21.38
N MET A 103 4.68 16.53 21.64
CA MET A 103 4.87 15.97 22.99
C MET A 103 6.34 16.05 23.44
N PRO A 104 6.61 16.05 24.78
CA PRO A 104 7.98 16.08 25.31
C PRO A 104 8.85 14.96 24.74
N ALA A 105 10.13 15.28 24.46
CA ALA A 105 11.02 14.55 23.56
C ALA A 105 11.27 13.06 23.85
N ALA A 106 11.19 12.62 25.10
CA ALA A 106 11.60 11.25 25.47
C ALA A 106 10.56 10.15 25.14
N GLU A 107 9.26 10.45 25.22
CA GLU A 107 8.19 9.49 24.95
C GLU A 107 7.66 9.59 23.51
N ALA A 108 7.87 10.71 22.84
CA ALA A 108 7.34 11.00 21.53
C ALA A 108 8.00 10.16 20.41
N SER A 109 9.29 9.85 20.50
CA SER A 109 10.03 9.24 19.38
C SER A 109 9.57 7.82 19.04
N ALA A 110 9.43 6.95 20.03
CA ALA A 110 8.99 5.56 19.80
C ALA A 110 7.52 5.50 19.35
N SER A 111 6.65 6.32 19.98
CA SER A 111 5.23 6.40 19.62
C SER A 111 5.01 6.99 18.23
N VAL A 112 5.74 8.03 17.86
CA VAL A 112 5.67 8.66 16.54
C VAL A 112 6.21 7.71 15.49
N LEU A 113 7.34 7.06 15.70
CA LEU A 113 7.89 6.06 14.77
C LEU A 113 6.94 4.86 14.61
N ALA A 114 6.32 4.38 15.68
CA ALA A 114 5.32 3.32 15.60
C ALA A 114 4.07 3.75 14.80
N THR A 115 3.61 4.99 14.98
CA THR A 115 2.51 5.58 14.23
C THR A 115 2.86 5.70 12.75
N PHE A 116 4.05 6.18 12.43
CA PHE A 116 4.53 6.23 11.05
C PHE A 116 4.66 4.86 10.41
N ALA A 117 5.21 3.87 11.11
CA ALA A 117 5.29 2.49 10.63
C ALA A 117 3.90 1.86 10.41
N HIS A 118 2.93 2.19 11.26
CA HIS A 118 1.54 1.78 11.06
C HIS A 118 0.91 2.43 9.82
N CYS A 119 1.11 3.73 9.62
CA CYS A 119 0.64 4.45 8.44
C CYS A 119 1.26 3.91 7.15
N GLU A 120 2.56 3.57 7.18
CA GLU A 120 3.22 2.97 6.02
C GLU A 120 2.60 1.64 5.63
N ARG A 121 2.42 0.72 6.59
CA ARG A 121 1.75 -0.57 6.34
C ARG A 121 0.34 -0.38 5.79
N ARG A 122 -0.42 0.57 6.32
CA ARG A 122 -1.76 0.91 5.84
C ARG A 122 -1.72 1.43 4.41
N SER A 123 -0.85 2.38 4.09
CA SER A 123 -0.69 2.95 2.74
C SER A 123 -0.30 1.89 1.71
N ILE A 124 0.63 0.98 2.05
CA ILE A 124 1.01 -0.16 1.20
C ILE A 124 -0.21 -1.07 0.97
N SER A 125 -0.96 -1.38 2.03
CA SER A 125 -2.16 -2.22 1.94
C SER A 125 -3.24 -1.59 1.05
N GLU A 126 -3.49 -0.30 1.20
CA GLU A 126 -4.47 0.44 0.40
C GLU A 126 -4.06 0.50 -1.08
N ARG A 127 -2.78 0.80 -1.38
CA ARG A 127 -2.24 0.77 -2.76
C ARG A 127 -2.36 -0.62 -3.39
N THR A 128 -2.01 -1.66 -2.65
CA THR A 128 -2.11 -3.05 -3.12
C THR A 128 -3.56 -3.44 -3.39
N ARG A 129 -4.48 -3.10 -2.47
CA ARG A 129 -5.92 -3.36 -2.67
C ARG A 129 -6.47 -2.63 -3.90
N ALA A 130 -6.12 -1.37 -4.09
CA ALA A 130 -6.53 -0.58 -5.25
C ALA A 130 -5.99 -1.18 -6.57
N ALA A 131 -4.70 -1.56 -6.60
CA ALA A 131 -4.10 -2.20 -7.76
C ALA A 131 -4.75 -3.56 -8.10
N LEU A 132 -5.03 -4.38 -7.07
CA LEU A 132 -5.72 -5.65 -7.25
C LEU A 132 -7.17 -5.46 -7.70
N ALA A 133 -7.87 -4.45 -7.18
CA ALA A 133 -9.23 -4.10 -7.61
C ALA A 133 -9.26 -3.69 -9.09
N LEU A 134 -8.31 -2.86 -9.52
CA LEU A 134 -8.16 -2.48 -10.94
C LEU A 134 -7.91 -3.70 -11.83
N LYS A 135 -7.02 -4.61 -11.42
CA LYS A 135 -6.76 -5.85 -12.15
C LYS A 135 -8.01 -6.74 -12.26
N ARG A 136 -8.80 -6.85 -11.18
CA ARG A 136 -10.09 -7.57 -11.23
C ARG A 136 -11.07 -6.92 -12.19
N ALA A 137 -11.17 -5.58 -12.18
CA ALA A 137 -12.03 -4.84 -13.11
C ALA A 137 -11.62 -5.02 -14.57
N GLN A 138 -10.33 -5.24 -14.83
CA GLN A 138 -9.79 -5.59 -16.15
C GLN A 138 -9.99 -7.08 -16.52
N GLY A 139 -10.71 -7.87 -15.72
CA GLY A 139 -10.95 -9.29 -15.95
C GLY A 139 -9.75 -10.19 -15.64
N VAL A 140 -8.65 -9.64 -15.10
CA VAL A 140 -7.48 -10.43 -14.74
C VAL A 140 -7.79 -11.30 -13.52
N ARG A 141 -7.70 -12.61 -13.69
CA ARG A 141 -7.84 -13.56 -12.58
C ARG A 141 -6.64 -13.47 -11.66
N LEU A 142 -6.88 -13.06 -10.42
CA LEU A 142 -5.84 -12.96 -9.40
C LEU A 142 -5.61 -14.30 -8.70
N GLY A 143 -4.39 -14.47 -8.21
CA GLY A 143 -3.96 -15.65 -7.46
C GLY A 143 -3.16 -16.64 -8.32
N ARG A 144 -2.78 -17.76 -7.71
CA ARG A 144 -2.05 -18.80 -8.41
C ARG A 144 -2.90 -19.36 -9.56
N PRO A 145 -2.37 -19.42 -10.79
CA PRO A 145 -3.09 -20.04 -11.91
C PRO A 145 -3.54 -21.46 -11.55
N PRO A 146 -4.73 -21.90 -12.00
CA PRO A 146 -5.14 -23.27 -11.82
C PRO A 146 -4.22 -24.17 -12.64
N GLN A 147 -3.51 -25.07 -11.98
CA GLN A 147 -2.63 -26.06 -12.65
C GLN A 147 -3.40 -27.30 -13.12
N MET A 148 -4.72 -27.32 -12.93
CA MET A 148 -5.54 -28.47 -13.36
C MET A 148 -5.69 -28.46 -14.88
N SER A 149 -5.43 -29.60 -15.52
CA SER A 149 -5.58 -29.73 -16.96
C SER A 149 -7.04 -29.53 -17.36
N GLN A 150 -7.26 -28.86 -18.49
CA GLN A 150 -8.59 -28.66 -19.06
C GLN A 150 -9.31 -30.01 -19.25
N HIS A 151 -8.59 -31.02 -19.74
CA HIS A 151 -9.08 -32.37 -19.92
C HIS A 151 -9.61 -33.01 -18.63
N ALA A 152 -8.90 -32.85 -17.50
CA ALA A 152 -9.38 -33.35 -16.21
C ALA A 152 -10.68 -32.69 -15.77
N ILE A 153 -10.79 -31.36 -15.98
CA ILE A 153 -12.00 -30.59 -15.64
C ILE A 153 -13.20 -31.07 -16.47
N GLU A 154 -13.01 -31.18 -17.78
CA GLU A 154 -14.06 -31.61 -18.71
C GLU A 154 -14.54 -33.03 -18.40
N ARG A 155 -13.63 -33.95 -18.10
CA ARG A 155 -13.95 -35.30 -17.69
C ARG A 155 -14.76 -35.32 -16.39
N ILE A 156 -14.32 -34.60 -15.36
CA ILE A 156 -15.04 -34.50 -14.07
C ILE A 156 -16.48 -34.00 -14.29
N ARG A 157 -16.65 -32.99 -15.13
CA ARG A 157 -17.98 -32.43 -15.45
C ARG A 157 -18.86 -33.42 -16.17
N ARG A 158 -18.34 -34.10 -17.20
CA ARG A 158 -19.05 -35.06 -17.98
C ARG A 158 -19.50 -36.25 -17.12
N GLU A 159 -18.58 -36.84 -16.33
CA GLU A 159 -18.92 -37.98 -15.47
C GLU A 159 -19.91 -37.59 -14.35
N ARG A 160 -19.80 -36.35 -13.83
CA ARG A 160 -20.77 -35.87 -12.86
C ARG A 160 -22.14 -35.61 -13.45
N ALA A 161 -22.24 -35.10 -14.67
CA ALA A 161 -23.49 -34.90 -15.40
C ALA A 161 -24.16 -36.26 -15.73
N ALA A 162 -23.34 -37.32 -15.95
CA ALA A 162 -23.80 -38.70 -16.14
C ALA A 162 -24.22 -39.39 -14.82
N GLY A 163 -24.24 -38.67 -13.67
CA GLY A 163 -24.71 -39.20 -12.40
C GLY A 163 -23.64 -39.93 -11.56
N SER A 164 -22.38 -39.94 -12.00
CA SER A 164 -21.32 -40.63 -11.26
C SER A 164 -21.09 -39.99 -9.89
N SER A 165 -20.81 -40.81 -8.86
CA SER A 165 -20.46 -40.32 -7.54
C SER A 165 -19.08 -39.66 -7.53
N LEU A 166 -18.84 -38.72 -6.61
CA LEU A 166 -17.51 -38.07 -6.47
C LEU A 166 -16.40 -39.08 -6.19
N ALA A 167 -16.74 -40.19 -5.50
CA ALA A 167 -15.79 -41.27 -5.22
C ALA A 167 -15.46 -42.07 -6.48
N ALA A 168 -16.45 -42.40 -7.31
CA ALA A 168 -16.26 -43.09 -8.58
C ALA A 168 -15.38 -42.26 -9.52
N ILE A 169 -15.66 -40.96 -9.66
CA ILE A 169 -14.86 -40.00 -10.46
C ILE A 169 -13.41 -39.97 -9.97
N ALA A 170 -13.20 -39.81 -8.64
CA ALA A 170 -11.85 -39.81 -8.06
C ALA A 170 -11.08 -41.10 -8.35
N ASN A 171 -11.74 -42.25 -8.23
CA ASN A 171 -11.12 -43.55 -8.52
C ASN A 171 -10.77 -43.71 -10.00
N GLY A 172 -11.64 -43.28 -10.93
CA GLY A 172 -11.37 -43.28 -12.36
C GLY A 172 -10.16 -42.39 -12.72
N LEU A 173 -10.08 -41.17 -12.18
CA LEU A 173 -8.95 -40.26 -12.39
C LEU A 173 -7.63 -40.86 -11.85
N ASN A 174 -7.69 -41.56 -10.71
CA ASN A 174 -6.53 -42.24 -10.13
C ASN A 174 -6.08 -43.44 -10.95
N ALA A 175 -7.02 -44.27 -11.45
CA ALA A 175 -6.72 -45.42 -12.31
C ALA A 175 -5.99 -44.95 -13.58
N ASP A 176 -6.42 -43.82 -14.16
CA ASP A 176 -5.81 -43.23 -15.36
C ASP A 176 -4.60 -42.34 -15.07
N ARG A 177 -4.14 -42.30 -13.83
CA ARG A 177 -2.95 -41.56 -13.37
C ARG A 177 -2.99 -40.07 -13.73
N ILE A 178 -4.17 -39.47 -13.79
CA ILE A 178 -4.31 -38.03 -14.10
C ILE A 178 -3.83 -37.23 -12.90
N PRO A 179 -2.86 -36.30 -13.07
CA PRO A 179 -2.32 -35.52 -11.95
C PRO A 179 -3.37 -34.56 -11.40
N THR A 180 -3.32 -34.29 -10.09
CA THR A 180 -4.17 -33.26 -9.45
C THR A 180 -3.67 -31.86 -9.76
N ALA A 181 -4.50 -30.84 -9.49
CA ALA A 181 -4.19 -29.43 -9.71
C ALA A 181 -2.92 -28.90 -9.03
N GLN A 182 -2.41 -29.60 -8.03
CA GLN A 182 -1.20 -29.21 -7.28
C GLN A 182 -0.05 -30.19 -7.47
N GLY A 183 -0.11 -31.04 -8.50
CA GLY A 183 0.88 -32.09 -8.74
C GLY A 183 0.82 -33.25 -7.73
N GLY A 184 -0.24 -33.31 -6.92
CA GLY A 184 -0.47 -34.46 -6.02
C GLY A 184 -0.77 -35.73 -6.81
N ARG A 185 -0.37 -36.85 -6.24
CA ARG A 185 -0.47 -38.18 -6.90
C ARG A 185 -1.85 -38.81 -6.83
N ARG A 186 -2.79 -38.28 -6.03
CA ARG A 186 -4.05 -38.94 -5.77
C ARG A 186 -5.24 -37.98 -5.70
N TRP A 187 -6.32 -38.31 -6.39
CA TRP A 187 -7.61 -37.69 -6.30
C TRP A 187 -8.41 -38.25 -5.14
N TYR A 188 -9.12 -37.38 -4.43
CA TYR A 188 -10.09 -37.72 -3.40
C TYR A 188 -11.45 -37.09 -3.74
N PRO A 189 -12.57 -37.60 -3.21
CA PRO A 189 -13.89 -37.03 -3.45
C PRO A 189 -13.96 -35.54 -3.14
N ALA A 190 -13.25 -35.08 -2.09
CA ALA A 190 -13.15 -33.65 -1.73
C ALA A 190 -12.43 -32.84 -2.81
N THR A 191 -11.37 -33.38 -3.42
CA THR A 191 -10.63 -32.74 -4.51
C THR A 191 -11.48 -32.60 -5.77
N VAL A 192 -12.27 -33.63 -6.10
CA VAL A 192 -13.24 -33.60 -7.22
C VAL A 192 -14.31 -32.55 -6.97
N ARG A 193 -14.88 -32.48 -5.77
CA ARG A 193 -15.84 -31.44 -5.38
C ARG A 193 -15.26 -30.04 -5.49
N TYR A 194 -14.03 -29.84 -5.03
CA TYR A 194 -13.32 -28.57 -5.15
C TYR A 194 -13.13 -28.16 -6.61
N ALA A 195 -12.77 -29.11 -7.48
CA ALA A 195 -12.64 -28.88 -8.92
C ALA A 195 -13.95 -28.40 -9.55
N LEU A 196 -15.07 -29.05 -9.23
CA LEU A 196 -16.40 -28.69 -9.73
C LEU A 196 -16.84 -27.30 -9.29
N ASN A 197 -16.61 -26.92 -8.03
CA ASN A 197 -17.03 -25.63 -7.49
C ASN A 197 -16.18 -24.45 -7.99
N ARG A 198 -14.93 -24.70 -8.37
CA ARG A 198 -13.99 -23.64 -8.80
C ARG A 198 -14.14 -23.29 -10.29
N THR A 199 -14.89 -24.06 -11.05
CA THR A 199 -15.09 -23.87 -12.50
C THR A 199 -16.49 -23.36 -12.85
N ARG A 200 -17.25 -22.90 -11.85
CA ARG A 200 -18.49 -22.14 -12.03
C ARG A 200 -18.23 -20.69 -12.38
#